data_e30b6ffbd96daca7b953910bc4ab1a87
#
_entry.id   e30b6ffbd96daca7b953910bc4ab1a87
#
_cell.length_a   1.000
_cell.length_b   1.000
_cell.length_c   1.000
_cell.angle_alpha   90.00
_cell.angle_beta   90.00
_cell.angle_gamma   90.00
#
_symmetry.space_group_name_H-M   'P 1'
#
loop_
_entity.id
_entity.type
_entity.pdbx_description
1 polymer ?
#
loop_
_entity_poly.entity_id
_entity_poly.type
_entity_poly.pdbx_seq_one_letter_code
_entity_poly.pdbx_strand_id
1 'polypeptide(L)'
;MNIPCDLKKFYIFEEIKLRLMTYIALPDESKTRRLVFYLAMEEYVAAHLDRLLGERNQKEAFFLWQVEPTVIFGRNQVMEAEVNIDYCKQNGINLFRRKSGGGCVYSDRGNIMLSYITDSTSVGFTFEKFLQRVALTLRHAGLNASTSGRNDVLVDGKKVSGNAFFLLPKSSIVHGTMLFDSDFNALSKAITPSQAKIESKGVDSVRRHVTNLRPYFMAAHTQWQRALSDINMFKHFLVKEFCGERNEFDGDERIDYITLTSKDIEEIEKIEATYLEPAFLEGRNHRYCAIRNCRIEGIGEFEVKYQMSGGQIEECFVSGDYFSIREGLEQCLTQALKGCGDNYEEVSGALRDVDLGQYVSGLTSEILTENLYKQNNQ
;
A
#
# COMPACT_ATOMS: atom_id res chain seq x y z
N MET A 1 2.16 10.02 -35.06
CA MET A 1 2.15 11.38 -34.52
C MET A 1 2.47 11.29 -33.03
N ASN A 2 3.63 11.79 -32.60
CA ASN A 2 3.98 11.84 -31.18
C ASN A 2 3.18 12.99 -30.53
N ILE A 3 2.19 12.65 -29.71
CA ILE A 3 1.48 13.63 -28.89
C ILE A 3 2.46 14.16 -27.84
N PRO A 4 2.65 15.49 -27.70
CA PRO A 4 3.53 16.07 -26.68
C PRO A 4 3.14 15.58 -25.28
N CYS A 5 4.14 15.41 -24.39
CA CYS A 5 3.97 14.87 -23.05
C CYS A 5 2.93 15.65 -22.20
N ASP A 6 2.84 16.96 -22.42
CA ASP A 6 1.86 17.83 -21.73
C ASP A 6 0.43 17.61 -22.20
N LEU A 7 0.20 17.29 -23.47
CA LEU A 7 -1.12 16.93 -23.99
C LEU A 7 -1.58 15.55 -23.52
N LYS A 8 -0.66 14.57 -23.38
CA LYS A 8 -1.00 13.29 -22.76
C LYS A 8 -1.43 13.44 -21.30
N LYS A 9 -0.77 14.31 -20.53
CA LYS A 9 -1.20 14.63 -19.17
C LYS A 9 -2.57 15.31 -19.14
N PHE A 10 -2.87 16.18 -20.11
CA PHE A 10 -4.16 16.87 -20.20
C PHE A 10 -5.31 15.92 -20.54
N TYR A 11 -5.12 14.98 -21.49
CA TYR A 11 -6.10 13.94 -21.81
C TYR A 11 -6.34 12.97 -20.66
N ILE A 12 -5.30 12.56 -19.93
CA ILE A 12 -5.45 11.76 -18.73
C ILE A 12 -6.26 12.52 -17.66
N PHE A 13 -6.06 13.83 -17.56
CA PHE A 13 -6.78 14.70 -16.61
C PHE A 13 -8.29 14.80 -16.92
N GLU A 14 -8.69 14.91 -18.18
CA GLU A 14 -10.11 14.92 -18.58
C GLU A 14 -10.76 13.53 -18.40
N GLU A 15 -10.03 12.45 -18.70
CA GLU A 15 -10.52 11.09 -18.54
C GLU A 15 -10.67 10.71 -17.03
N ILE A 16 -9.81 11.24 -16.16
CA ILE A 16 -9.93 11.09 -14.70
C ILE A 16 -11.18 11.82 -14.16
N LYS A 17 -11.56 12.94 -14.76
CA LYS A 17 -12.72 13.75 -14.36
C LYS A 17 -14.07 13.09 -14.71
N LEU A 18 -14.09 12.17 -15.67
CA LEU A 18 -15.30 11.56 -16.24
C LEU A 18 -15.67 10.20 -15.64
N ARG A 19 -14.81 9.59 -14.80
CA ARG A 19 -15.07 8.26 -14.24
C ARG A 19 -15.32 8.33 -12.75
N LEU A 20 -16.58 8.20 -12.37
CA LEU A 20 -17.02 8.16 -10.98
C LEU A 20 -16.93 6.72 -10.45
N MET A 21 -16.49 6.59 -9.23
CA MET A 21 -16.43 5.31 -8.53
C MET A 21 -17.74 5.08 -7.78
N THR A 22 -18.16 3.83 -7.64
CA THR A 22 -19.27 3.49 -6.75
C THR A 22 -18.76 3.39 -5.31
N TYR A 23 -19.38 4.12 -4.39
CA TYR A 23 -19.06 4.02 -2.96
C TYR A 23 -19.65 2.74 -2.37
N ILE A 24 -18.83 1.96 -1.68
CA ILE A 24 -19.28 0.75 -0.98
C ILE A 24 -19.48 1.09 0.50
N ALA A 25 -20.72 1.10 0.94
CA ALA A 25 -21.13 1.41 2.30
C ALA A 25 -21.36 0.16 3.14
N LEU A 26 -21.04 0.22 4.42
CA LEU A 26 -21.46 -0.78 5.40
C LEU A 26 -22.89 -0.50 5.89
N PRO A 27 -23.67 -1.52 6.25
CA PRO A 27 -25.02 -1.34 6.78
C PRO A 27 -25.03 -0.62 8.14
N ASP A 28 -23.91 -0.69 8.87
CA ASP A 28 -23.70 0.03 10.13
C ASP A 28 -22.25 0.55 10.16
N GLU A 29 -22.05 1.81 9.79
CA GLU A 29 -20.77 2.49 9.82
C GLU A 29 -20.36 2.95 11.24
N SER A 30 -21.26 2.89 12.22
CA SER A 30 -20.96 3.25 13.62
C SER A 30 -20.19 2.15 14.35
N LYS A 31 -20.25 0.91 13.87
CA LYS A 31 -19.57 -0.24 14.47
C LYS A 31 -18.09 -0.18 14.20
N THR A 32 -17.29 -0.03 15.26
CA THR A 32 -15.82 -0.16 15.17
C THR A 32 -15.44 -1.58 14.79
N ARG A 33 -14.63 -1.72 13.73
CA ARG A 33 -14.14 -2.99 13.22
C ARG A 33 -12.61 -3.00 13.21
N ARG A 34 -12.03 -4.20 13.28
CA ARG A 34 -10.58 -4.38 13.19
C ARG A 34 -10.10 -4.03 11.78
N LEU A 35 -8.84 -3.65 11.65
CA LEU A 35 -8.22 -3.34 10.38
C LEU A 35 -8.37 -4.48 9.36
N VAL A 36 -8.17 -5.72 9.78
CA VAL A 36 -8.24 -6.90 8.90
C VAL A 36 -9.64 -7.18 8.36
N PHE A 37 -10.70 -6.71 9.02
CA PHE A 37 -12.05 -6.73 8.46
C PHE A 37 -12.12 -5.90 7.17
N TYR A 38 -11.52 -4.72 7.15
CA TYR A 38 -11.53 -3.86 5.95
C TYR A 38 -10.65 -4.41 4.83
N LEU A 39 -9.53 -5.06 5.16
CA LEU A 39 -8.74 -5.80 4.16
C LEU A 39 -9.51 -6.99 3.58
N ALA A 40 -10.25 -7.71 4.41
CA ALA A 40 -11.16 -8.77 3.96
C ALA A 40 -12.30 -8.22 3.09
N MET A 41 -12.84 -7.05 3.44
CA MET A 41 -13.84 -6.34 2.63
C MET A 41 -13.29 -5.95 1.26
N GLU A 42 -12.04 -5.50 1.17
CA GLU A 42 -11.38 -5.24 -0.11
C GLU A 42 -11.36 -6.49 -1.00
N GLU A 43 -10.93 -7.63 -0.47
CA GLU A 43 -10.90 -8.90 -1.20
C GLU A 43 -12.30 -9.36 -1.61
N TYR A 44 -13.26 -9.25 -0.70
CA TYR A 44 -14.64 -9.61 -0.98
C TYR A 44 -15.23 -8.76 -2.12
N VAL A 45 -15.10 -7.43 -2.04
CA VAL A 45 -15.55 -6.51 -3.09
C VAL A 45 -14.87 -6.82 -4.41
N ALA A 46 -13.56 -7.05 -4.40
CA ALA A 46 -12.79 -7.37 -5.59
C ALA A 46 -13.22 -8.70 -6.25
N ALA A 47 -13.50 -9.72 -5.44
CA ALA A 47 -13.99 -11.03 -5.93
C ALA A 47 -15.43 -10.96 -6.49
N HIS A 48 -16.23 -10.02 -6.01
CA HIS A 48 -17.65 -9.88 -6.36
C HIS A 48 -17.97 -8.59 -7.12
N LEU A 49 -16.98 -7.94 -7.72
CA LEU A 49 -17.10 -6.62 -8.32
C LEU A 49 -18.21 -6.60 -9.40
N ASP A 50 -18.26 -7.61 -10.27
CA ASP A 50 -19.30 -7.73 -11.30
C ASP A 50 -20.71 -7.86 -10.71
N ARG A 51 -20.86 -8.66 -9.65
CA ARG A 51 -22.15 -8.83 -8.97
C ARG A 51 -22.59 -7.54 -8.27
N LEU A 52 -21.67 -6.89 -7.58
CA LEU A 52 -21.96 -5.67 -6.82
C LEU A 52 -22.27 -4.48 -7.73
N LEU A 53 -21.45 -4.28 -8.76
CA LEU A 53 -21.61 -3.14 -9.66
C LEU A 53 -22.64 -3.39 -10.78
N GLY A 54 -23.03 -4.66 -11.03
CA GLY A 54 -24.04 -5.00 -12.02
C GLY A 54 -23.71 -4.49 -13.43
N GLU A 55 -24.72 -3.89 -14.10
CA GLU A 55 -24.61 -3.35 -15.46
C GLU A 55 -23.98 -1.94 -15.53
N ARG A 56 -23.43 -1.43 -14.41
CA ARG A 56 -22.73 -0.15 -14.44
C ARG A 56 -21.55 -0.21 -15.43
N ASN A 57 -21.41 0.83 -16.22
CA ASN A 57 -20.35 0.94 -17.23
C ASN A 57 -18.95 1.00 -16.61
N GLN A 58 -18.87 1.26 -15.32
CA GLN A 58 -17.61 1.38 -14.58
C GLN A 58 -17.54 0.30 -13.51
N LYS A 59 -16.44 -0.42 -13.54
CA LYS A 59 -16.12 -1.46 -12.56
C LYS A 59 -15.08 -0.94 -11.55
N GLU A 60 -15.42 0.20 -10.94
CA GLU A 60 -14.57 0.88 -9.96
C GLU A 60 -15.34 1.12 -8.66
N ALA A 61 -14.84 0.58 -7.57
CA ALA A 61 -15.40 0.72 -6.23
C ALA A 61 -14.43 1.48 -5.32
N PHE A 62 -14.98 2.22 -4.39
CA PHE A 62 -14.22 3.01 -3.42
C PHE A 62 -14.90 2.99 -2.05
N PHE A 63 -14.11 2.97 -0.99
CA PHE A 63 -14.61 3.21 0.37
C PHE A 63 -13.52 3.76 1.28
N LEU A 64 -13.96 4.41 2.36
CA LEU A 64 -13.12 4.99 3.40
C LEU A 64 -13.32 4.24 4.70
N TRP A 65 -12.27 4.14 5.50
CA TRP A 65 -12.36 3.54 6.81
C TRP A 65 -11.31 4.09 7.78
N GLN A 66 -11.56 3.89 9.07
CA GLN A 66 -10.69 4.28 10.18
C GLN A 66 -10.67 3.14 11.20
N VAL A 67 -9.59 3.07 11.96
CA VAL A 67 -9.38 2.01 12.95
C VAL A 67 -8.84 2.57 14.26
N GLU A 68 -8.95 1.80 15.32
CA GLU A 68 -8.20 2.03 16.55
C GLU A 68 -6.69 1.88 16.29
N PRO A 69 -5.82 2.39 17.18
CA PRO A 69 -4.39 2.31 17.01
C PRO A 69 -3.92 0.90 16.61
N THR A 70 -3.29 0.83 15.45
CA THR A 70 -2.93 -0.43 14.80
C THR A 70 -1.65 -0.26 14.01
N VAL A 71 -0.72 -1.20 14.14
CA VAL A 71 0.40 -1.36 13.23
C VAL A 71 0.07 -2.47 12.25
N ILE A 72 0.20 -2.16 10.96
CA ILE A 72 0.07 -3.12 9.87
C ILE A 72 1.40 -3.23 9.12
N PHE A 73 1.96 -4.42 9.05
CA PHE A 73 3.20 -4.69 8.32
C PHE A 73 2.91 -5.46 7.02
N GLY A 74 3.78 -5.24 6.05
CA GLY A 74 3.63 -5.82 4.72
C GLY A 74 3.79 -7.33 4.73
N ARG A 75 3.27 -7.97 3.68
CA ARG A 75 3.32 -9.43 3.49
C ARG A 75 4.72 -10.00 3.70
N ASN A 76 5.73 -9.32 3.17
CA ASN A 76 7.11 -9.81 3.10
C ASN A 76 7.98 -9.34 4.28
N GLN A 77 7.41 -8.64 5.27
CA GLN A 77 8.16 -8.13 6.41
C GLN A 77 8.22 -9.14 7.56
N VAL A 78 9.33 -9.12 8.29
CA VAL A 78 9.49 -9.83 9.55
C VAL A 78 8.99 -8.90 10.68
N MET A 79 7.97 -9.31 11.41
CA MET A 79 7.29 -8.47 12.40
C MET A 79 8.27 -7.95 13.46
N GLU A 80 9.12 -8.81 13.98
CA GLU A 80 10.08 -8.50 15.05
C GLU A 80 11.14 -7.48 14.63
N ALA A 81 11.45 -7.39 13.32
CA ALA A 81 12.41 -6.43 12.78
C ALA A 81 11.80 -5.05 12.53
N GLU A 82 10.49 -5.00 12.29
CA GLU A 82 9.79 -3.79 11.83
C GLU A 82 8.95 -3.12 12.91
N VAL A 83 8.60 -3.85 13.98
CA VAL A 83 7.62 -3.41 14.98
C VAL A 83 8.21 -3.48 16.38
N ASN A 84 8.04 -2.42 17.15
CA ASN A 84 8.29 -2.43 18.60
C ASN A 84 7.12 -3.11 19.32
N ILE A 85 7.18 -4.45 19.38
CA ILE A 85 6.10 -5.30 19.89
C ILE A 85 5.76 -4.96 21.34
N ASP A 86 6.77 -4.70 22.19
CA ASP A 86 6.58 -4.40 23.60
C ASP A 86 5.86 -3.07 23.78
N TYR A 87 6.26 -2.05 23.04
CA TYR A 87 5.56 -0.76 23.05
C TYR A 87 4.10 -0.91 22.58
N CYS A 88 3.87 -1.68 21.53
CA CYS A 88 2.51 -1.91 21.02
C CYS A 88 1.63 -2.62 22.04
N LYS A 89 2.14 -3.67 22.69
CA LYS A 89 1.41 -4.39 23.76
C LYS A 89 1.07 -3.49 24.95
N GLN A 90 2.02 -2.68 25.41
CA GLN A 90 1.84 -1.77 26.55
C GLN A 90 0.83 -0.65 26.27
N ASN A 91 0.67 -0.26 25.02
CA ASN A 91 -0.21 0.84 24.62
C ASN A 91 -1.50 0.38 23.93
N GLY A 92 -1.81 -0.91 23.92
CA GLY A 92 -3.02 -1.45 23.31
C GLY A 92 -3.09 -1.28 21.80
N ILE A 93 -1.93 -1.22 21.12
CA ILE A 93 -1.84 -1.07 19.67
C ILE A 93 -1.93 -2.47 19.05
N ASN A 94 -2.91 -2.65 18.16
CA ASN A 94 -3.12 -3.91 17.46
C ASN A 94 -2.02 -4.16 16.43
N LEU A 95 -1.70 -5.43 16.16
CA LEU A 95 -0.70 -5.86 15.19
C LEU A 95 -1.33 -6.78 14.16
N PHE A 96 -1.21 -6.42 12.87
CA PHE A 96 -1.72 -7.25 11.79
C PHE A 96 -0.75 -7.26 10.59
N ARG A 97 -0.79 -8.37 9.84
CA ARG A 97 -0.13 -8.50 8.54
C ARG A 97 -1.14 -8.27 7.43
N ARG A 98 -0.75 -7.58 6.35
CA ARG A 98 -1.55 -7.48 5.12
C ARG A 98 -0.98 -8.38 4.02
N LYS A 99 -1.82 -8.76 3.05
CA LYS A 99 -1.41 -9.56 1.89
C LYS A 99 -0.69 -8.75 0.81
N SER A 100 -0.84 -7.42 0.81
CA SER A 100 -0.04 -6.54 -0.06
C SER A 100 1.39 -6.37 0.45
N GLY A 101 2.30 -6.02 -0.45
CA GLY A 101 3.70 -5.69 -0.12
C GLY A 101 3.85 -4.30 0.50
N GLY A 102 5.11 -3.83 0.55
CA GLY A 102 5.46 -2.53 1.11
C GLY A 102 5.79 -2.55 2.60
N GLY A 103 6.17 -1.39 3.14
CA GLY A 103 6.65 -1.20 4.50
C GLY A 103 5.58 -1.22 5.59
N CYS A 104 6.05 -1.14 6.82
CA CYS A 104 5.22 -1.07 8.01
C CYS A 104 4.50 0.28 8.10
N VAL A 105 3.25 0.28 8.54
CA VAL A 105 2.37 1.44 8.65
C VAL A 105 1.71 1.46 10.03
N TYR A 106 1.68 2.63 10.66
CA TYR A 106 0.85 2.92 11.82
C TYR A 106 -0.43 3.62 11.38
N SER A 107 -1.57 3.20 11.89
CA SER A 107 -2.87 3.82 11.64
C SER A 107 -3.62 3.99 12.95
N ASP A 108 -4.31 5.10 13.10
CA ASP A 108 -5.16 5.45 14.22
C ASP A 108 -6.42 6.18 13.73
N ARG A 109 -7.23 6.70 14.64
CA ARG A 109 -8.44 7.48 14.28
C ARG A 109 -8.14 8.81 13.59
N GLY A 110 -6.91 9.28 13.63
CA GLY A 110 -6.42 10.46 12.88
C GLY A 110 -5.99 10.14 11.46
N ASN A 111 -5.95 8.86 11.07
CA ASN A 111 -5.64 8.42 9.73
C ASN A 111 -6.91 7.92 9.02
N ILE A 112 -7.14 8.37 7.79
CA ILE A 112 -8.21 7.85 6.93
C ILE A 112 -7.59 6.85 5.97
N MET A 113 -8.10 5.63 5.96
CA MET A 113 -7.71 4.61 4.99
C MET A 113 -8.58 4.72 3.75
N LEU A 114 -7.95 4.60 2.59
CA LEU A 114 -8.58 4.66 1.28
C LEU A 114 -8.50 3.28 0.64
N SER A 115 -9.60 2.75 0.13
CA SER A 115 -9.62 1.50 -0.66
C SER A 115 -10.23 1.76 -2.03
N TYR A 116 -9.48 1.46 -3.07
CA TYR A 116 -9.89 1.53 -4.47
C TYR A 116 -9.77 0.16 -5.11
N ILE A 117 -10.86 -0.32 -5.72
CA ILE A 117 -10.95 -1.64 -6.35
C ILE A 117 -11.43 -1.49 -7.78
N THR A 118 -10.81 -2.19 -8.72
CA THR A 118 -11.16 -2.17 -10.14
C THR A 118 -10.95 -3.53 -10.80
N ASP A 119 -11.65 -3.79 -11.90
CA ASP A 119 -11.46 -4.96 -12.75
C ASP A 119 -10.20 -4.89 -13.63
N SER A 120 -9.52 -3.75 -13.65
CA SER A 120 -8.25 -3.59 -14.36
C SER A 120 -7.15 -4.39 -13.68
N THR A 121 -6.46 -5.23 -14.44
CA THR A 121 -5.27 -5.99 -13.98
C THR A 121 -3.95 -5.32 -14.36
N SER A 122 -3.99 -4.14 -14.99
CA SER A 122 -2.81 -3.33 -15.32
C SER A 122 -2.33 -2.56 -14.09
N VAL A 123 -1.47 -3.19 -13.28
CA VAL A 123 -1.02 -2.69 -11.98
C VAL A 123 -0.44 -1.29 -12.07
N GLY A 124 0.54 -1.06 -12.95
CA GLY A 124 1.22 0.23 -13.07
C GLY A 124 0.26 1.37 -13.42
N PHE A 125 -0.61 1.16 -14.42
CA PHE A 125 -1.61 2.14 -14.83
C PHE A 125 -2.64 2.42 -13.72
N THR A 126 -3.18 1.37 -13.10
CA THR A 126 -4.18 1.48 -12.03
C THR A 126 -3.62 2.24 -10.83
N PHE A 127 -2.39 1.91 -10.45
CA PHE A 127 -1.74 2.53 -9.30
C PHE A 127 -1.44 4.01 -9.54
N GLU A 128 -0.85 4.34 -10.70
CA GLU A 128 -0.59 5.73 -11.08
C GLU A 128 -1.87 6.56 -11.17
N LYS A 129 -2.92 6.01 -11.82
CA LYS A 129 -4.24 6.63 -11.91
C LYS A 129 -4.80 6.99 -10.54
N PHE A 130 -4.75 6.05 -9.59
CA PHE A 130 -5.25 6.28 -8.23
C PHE A 130 -4.46 7.37 -7.50
N LEU A 131 -3.11 7.32 -7.54
CA LEU A 131 -2.27 8.35 -6.91
C LEU A 131 -2.53 9.75 -7.47
N GLN A 132 -2.65 9.86 -8.79
CA GLN A 132 -2.97 11.13 -9.45
C GLN A 132 -4.35 11.65 -9.04
N ARG A 133 -5.33 10.76 -8.87
CA ARG A 133 -6.66 11.12 -8.39
C ARG A 133 -6.62 11.66 -6.97
N VAL A 134 -5.90 10.99 -6.06
CA VAL A 134 -5.70 11.46 -4.69
C VAL A 134 -5.03 12.84 -4.68
N ALA A 135 -3.96 13.03 -5.44
CA ALA A 135 -3.27 14.31 -5.53
C ALA A 135 -4.16 15.42 -6.10
N LEU A 136 -4.98 15.11 -7.12
CA LEU A 136 -5.95 16.04 -7.68
C LEU A 136 -7.00 16.46 -6.65
N THR A 137 -7.56 15.50 -5.93
CA THR A 137 -8.53 15.75 -4.84
C THR A 137 -7.95 16.70 -3.79
N LEU A 138 -6.70 16.48 -3.37
CA LEU A 138 -6.04 17.40 -2.42
C LEU A 138 -5.79 18.79 -3.02
N ARG A 139 -5.51 18.90 -4.33
CA ARG A 139 -5.42 20.20 -5.02
C ARG A 139 -6.77 20.90 -5.07
N HIS A 140 -7.88 20.19 -5.29
CA HIS A 140 -9.23 20.76 -5.18
C HIS A 140 -9.52 21.28 -3.77
N ALA A 141 -8.98 20.63 -2.73
CA ALA A 141 -9.02 21.14 -1.36
C ALA A 141 -8.12 22.36 -1.11
N GLY A 142 -7.39 22.83 -2.14
CA GLY A 142 -6.52 24.00 -2.07
C GLY A 142 -5.11 23.71 -1.58
N LEU A 143 -4.67 22.44 -1.57
CA LEU A 143 -3.34 22.05 -1.12
C LEU A 143 -2.39 21.89 -2.34
N ASN A 144 -1.11 22.20 -2.13
CA ASN A 144 -0.07 21.98 -3.15
C ASN A 144 0.38 20.52 -3.14
N ALA A 145 -0.46 19.66 -3.73
CA ALA A 145 -0.27 18.21 -3.73
C ALA A 145 0.38 17.70 -5.02
N SER A 146 1.27 16.72 -4.88
CA SER A 146 1.96 16.02 -5.95
C SER A 146 2.12 14.53 -5.62
N THR A 147 2.47 13.72 -6.62
CA THR A 147 2.85 12.32 -6.39
C THR A 147 4.36 12.19 -6.37
N SER A 148 4.90 11.34 -5.51
CA SER A 148 6.28 10.84 -5.68
C SER A 148 6.28 9.78 -6.78
N GLY A 149 7.40 9.54 -7.41
CA GLY A 149 7.47 8.58 -8.52
C GLY A 149 7.15 7.13 -8.16
N ARG A 150 6.92 6.78 -6.90
CA ARG A 150 6.70 5.40 -6.45
C ARG A 150 5.28 5.17 -5.89
N ASN A 151 5.00 5.57 -4.68
CA ASN A 151 3.77 5.18 -3.98
C ASN A 151 3.25 6.23 -2.98
N ASP A 152 3.82 7.41 -2.96
CA ASP A 152 3.45 8.44 -2.00
C ASP A 152 2.72 9.60 -2.67
N VAL A 153 1.79 10.21 -1.93
CA VAL A 153 1.26 11.54 -2.24
C VAL A 153 1.82 12.53 -1.23
N LEU A 154 2.26 13.67 -1.75
CA LEU A 154 2.97 14.70 -1.00
C LEU A 154 2.14 15.98 -0.99
N VAL A 155 2.23 16.75 0.10
CA VAL A 155 1.80 18.15 0.19
C VAL A 155 3.01 18.98 0.62
N ASP A 156 3.35 20.00 -0.16
CA ASP A 156 4.56 20.81 0.04
C ASP A 156 5.84 19.96 0.22
N GLY A 157 5.96 18.89 -0.56
CA GLY A 157 7.11 17.99 -0.53
C GLY A 157 7.14 17.01 0.66
N LYS A 158 6.13 17.01 1.55
CA LYS A 158 6.03 16.09 2.67
C LYS A 158 4.95 15.06 2.43
N LYS A 159 5.23 13.81 2.76
CA LYS A 159 4.30 12.69 2.58
C LYS A 159 3.07 12.84 3.47
N VAL A 160 1.89 12.77 2.85
CA VAL A 160 0.58 12.74 3.51
C VAL A 160 -0.16 11.44 3.27
N SER A 161 0.26 10.65 2.26
CA SER A 161 -0.35 9.38 1.91
C SER A 161 0.70 8.40 1.42
N GLY A 162 0.66 7.18 1.92
CA GLY A 162 1.43 6.04 1.43
C GLY A 162 0.50 4.95 0.93
N ASN A 163 0.78 4.36 -0.22
CA ASN A 163 -0.13 3.45 -0.90
C ASN A 163 0.55 2.13 -1.22
N ALA A 164 -0.25 1.07 -1.28
CA ALA A 164 0.14 -0.26 -1.69
C ALA A 164 -0.93 -0.85 -2.61
N PHE A 165 -0.56 -1.85 -3.38
CA PHE A 165 -1.52 -2.57 -4.21
C PHE A 165 -1.50 -4.07 -3.94
N PHE A 166 -2.60 -4.72 -4.28
CA PHE A 166 -2.75 -6.16 -4.24
C PHE A 166 -3.49 -6.61 -5.49
N LEU A 167 -2.84 -7.49 -6.27
CA LEU A 167 -3.39 -8.01 -7.52
C LEU A 167 -4.10 -9.33 -7.25
N LEU A 168 -5.34 -9.42 -7.70
CA LEU A 168 -6.13 -10.64 -7.77
C LEU A 168 -6.26 -11.09 -9.24
N PRO A 169 -6.68 -12.33 -9.54
CA PRO A 169 -6.72 -12.84 -10.92
C PRO A 169 -7.55 -12.00 -11.89
N LYS A 170 -8.57 -11.28 -11.41
CA LYS A 170 -9.52 -10.52 -12.26
C LYS A 170 -9.72 -9.07 -11.78
N SER A 171 -8.97 -8.61 -10.79
CA SER A 171 -9.17 -7.30 -10.19
C SER A 171 -7.90 -6.81 -9.51
N SER A 172 -7.81 -5.51 -9.32
CA SER A 172 -6.74 -4.86 -8.56
C SER A 172 -7.33 -4.09 -7.39
N ILE A 173 -6.64 -4.14 -6.27
CA ILE A 173 -6.90 -3.37 -5.07
C ILE A 173 -5.74 -2.39 -4.89
N VAL A 174 -6.05 -1.11 -4.72
CA VAL A 174 -5.10 -0.12 -4.25
C VAL A 174 -5.62 0.41 -2.92
N HIS A 175 -4.81 0.32 -1.89
CA HIS A 175 -5.16 0.88 -0.60
C HIS A 175 -4.06 1.81 -0.10
N GLY A 176 -4.48 2.82 0.64
CA GLY A 176 -3.57 3.84 1.13
C GLY A 176 -4.01 4.47 2.43
N THR A 177 -3.07 5.16 3.03
CA THR A 177 -3.27 6.01 4.20
C THR A 177 -3.49 7.44 3.76
N MET A 178 -4.25 8.21 4.55
CA MET A 178 -4.34 9.65 4.45
C MET A 178 -4.08 10.22 5.85
N LEU A 179 -2.89 10.74 6.08
CA LEU A 179 -2.45 11.28 7.37
C LEU A 179 -3.17 12.60 7.63
N PHE A 180 -4.29 12.54 8.34
CA PHE A 180 -5.11 13.72 8.61
C PHE A 180 -4.71 14.40 9.93
N ASP A 181 -4.71 13.66 11.03
CA ASP A 181 -4.33 14.11 12.39
C ASP A 181 -3.78 12.94 13.21
N SER A 182 -2.93 12.13 12.59
CA SER A 182 -2.34 10.92 13.21
C SER A 182 -1.31 11.27 14.28
N ASP A 183 -1.21 10.44 15.31
CA ASP A 183 -0.22 10.57 16.36
C ASP A 183 1.18 10.11 15.89
N PHE A 184 2.00 11.04 15.43
CA PHE A 184 3.37 10.76 14.99
C PHE A 184 4.31 10.34 16.12
N ASN A 185 3.97 10.64 17.38
CA ASN A 185 4.75 10.18 18.52
C ASN A 185 4.52 8.68 18.74
N ALA A 186 3.26 8.23 18.72
CA ALA A 186 2.93 6.81 18.76
C ALA A 186 3.51 6.07 17.55
N LEU A 187 3.35 6.61 16.32
CA LEU A 187 3.92 6.06 15.09
C LEU A 187 5.42 5.81 15.24
N SER A 188 6.18 6.82 15.71
CA SER A 188 7.64 6.73 15.80
C SER A 188 8.16 5.77 16.86
N LYS A 189 7.33 5.40 17.84
CA LYS A 189 7.67 4.43 18.89
C LYS A 189 7.20 3.02 18.54
N ALA A 190 6.12 2.89 17.76
CA ALA A 190 5.52 1.62 17.39
C ALA A 190 6.26 0.94 16.23
N ILE A 191 6.84 1.74 15.30
CA ILE A 191 7.55 1.21 14.13
C ILE A 191 9.05 1.40 14.32
N THR A 192 9.81 0.31 14.09
CA THR A 192 11.27 0.33 14.05
C THR A 192 11.71 0.47 12.59
N PRO A 193 12.34 1.59 12.19
CA PRO A 193 12.87 1.71 10.82
C PRO A 193 13.97 0.70 10.60
N SER A 194 14.03 0.09 9.40
CA SER A 194 15.15 -0.78 9.02
C SER A 194 16.48 -0.03 9.06
N GLN A 195 17.58 -0.76 9.35
CA GLN A 195 18.92 -0.19 9.39
C GLN A 195 19.27 0.51 8.05
N ALA A 196 18.89 -0.08 6.92
CA ALA A 196 19.10 0.50 5.59
C ALA A 196 18.34 1.84 5.41
N LYS A 197 17.14 2.00 5.98
CA LYS A 197 16.41 3.28 5.98
C LYS A 197 17.10 4.33 6.85
N ILE A 198 17.65 3.91 7.99
CA ILE A 198 18.39 4.79 8.91
C ILE A 198 19.69 5.27 8.25
N GLU A 199 20.45 4.38 7.63
CA GLU A 199 21.73 4.70 6.97
C GLU A 199 21.55 5.60 5.76
N SER A 200 20.50 5.38 4.94
CA SER A 200 20.26 6.17 3.73
C SER A 200 19.69 7.57 3.98
N LYS A 201 18.92 7.78 5.08
CA LYS A 201 18.18 9.03 5.33
C LYS A 201 18.41 9.65 6.70
N GLY A 202 18.97 8.92 7.66
CA GLY A 202 19.06 9.31 9.07
C GLY A 202 17.71 9.25 9.79
N VAL A 203 17.73 8.96 11.10
CA VAL A 203 16.52 8.80 11.93
C VAL A 203 15.62 10.04 11.90
N ASP A 204 16.18 11.23 11.99
CA ASP A 204 15.45 12.49 11.95
C ASP A 204 14.86 12.82 10.58
N SER A 205 15.48 12.36 9.51
CA SER A 205 15.01 12.55 8.14
C SER A 205 13.76 11.74 7.85
N VAL A 206 13.69 10.51 8.36
CA VAL A 206 12.48 9.66 8.22
C VAL A 206 11.27 10.32 8.89
N ARG A 207 11.45 10.92 10.07
CA ARG A 207 10.38 11.63 10.80
C ARG A 207 9.95 12.94 10.12
N ARG A 208 10.88 13.70 9.54
CA ARG A 208 10.58 14.98 8.86
C ARG A 208 9.89 14.79 7.50
N HIS A 209 9.83 13.58 7.00
CA HIS A 209 9.28 13.29 5.67
C HIS A 209 7.77 13.18 5.64
N VAL A 210 7.09 13.05 6.76
CA VAL A 210 5.63 12.94 6.88
C VAL A 210 5.00 14.19 7.46
N THR A 211 3.73 14.45 7.13
CA THR A 211 2.94 15.52 7.71
C THR A 211 1.47 15.17 7.77
N ASN A 212 0.72 15.75 8.71
CA ASN A 212 -0.73 15.68 8.78
C ASN A 212 -1.39 16.78 7.93
N LEU A 213 -2.57 16.51 7.41
CA LEU A 213 -3.33 17.46 6.59
C LEU A 213 -4.08 18.51 7.40
N ARG A 214 -4.56 18.17 8.59
CA ARG A 214 -5.36 19.07 9.45
C ARG A 214 -4.73 20.45 9.69
N PRO A 215 -3.44 20.57 9.99
CA PRO A 215 -2.80 21.88 10.18
C PRO A 215 -2.89 22.80 8.95
N TYR A 216 -2.83 22.25 7.74
CA TYR A 216 -2.96 23.02 6.50
C TYR A 216 -4.37 23.61 6.38
N PHE A 217 -5.40 22.82 6.69
CA PHE A 217 -6.78 23.30 6.66
C PHE A 217 -7.06 24.32 7.75
N MET A 218 -6.51 24.15 8.96
CA MET A 218 -6.63 25.12 10.04
C MET A 218 -6.02 26.47 9.66
N ALA A 219 -4.93 26.47 8.90
CA ALA A 219 -4.23 27.67 8.44
C ALA A 219 -4.82 28.28 7.16
N ALA A 220 -5.83 27.64 6.53
CA ALA A 220 -6.39 28.07 5.26
C ALA A 220 -7.14 29.40 5.34
N HIS A 221 -7.15 30.16 4.25
CA HIS A 221 -7.73 31.49 4.22
C HIS A 221 -9.25 31.49 4.09
N THR A 222 -9.83 30.52 3.39
CA THR A 222 -11.28 30.45 3.16
C THR A 222 -12.01 29.66 4.24
N GLN A 223 -13.26 30.03 4.51
CA GLN A 223 -14.06 29.35 5.53
C GLN A 223 -14.34 27.89 5.16
N TRP A 224 -14.61 27.60 3.89
CA TRP A 224 -14.89 26.23 3.43
C TRP A 224 -13.65 25.33 3.58
N GLN A 225 -12.45 25.83 3.27
CA GLN A 225 -11.21 25.07 3.47
C GLN A 225 -10.95 24.82 4.98
N ARG A 226 -11.21 25.82 5.83
CA ARG A 226 -11.11 25.63 7.29
C ARG A 226 -12.11 24.60 7.82
N ALA A 227 -13.31 24.49 7.20
CA ALA A 227 -14.27 23.46 7.56
C ALA A 227 -13.70 22.04 7.33
N LEU A 228 -12.81 21.85 6.34
CA LEU A 228 -12.13 20.58 6.11
C LEU A 228 -11.12 20.19 7.22
N SER A 229 -10.88 21.04 8.23
CA SER A 229 -10.11 20.65 9.43
C SER A 229 -10.87 19.69 10.37
N ASP A 230 -12.19 19.54 10.17
CA ASP A 230 -12.98 18.46 10.75
C ASP A 230 -12.85 17.17 9.89
N ILE A 231 -12.52 16.07 10.54
CA ILE A 231 -12.24 14.81 9.83
C ILE A 231 -13.48 14.25 9.11
N ASN A 232 -14.68 14.46 9.64
CA ASN A 232 -15.91 13.98 9.01
C ASN A 232 -16.25 14.83 7.78
N MET A 233 -16.07 16.15 7.87
CA MET A 233 -16.19 17.04 6.72
C MET A 233 -15.20 16.69 5.63
N PHE A 234 -13.95 16.36 5.99
CA PHE A 234 -12.93 15.94 5.05
C PHE A 234 -13.25 14.58 4.42
N LYS A 235 -13.75 13.59 5.20
CA LYS A 235 -14.21 12.32 4.65
C LYS A 235 -15.37 12.53 3.67
N HIS A 236 -16.34 13.35 4.01
CA HIS A 236 -17.44 13.67 3.12
C HIS A 236 -16.94 14.31 1.80
N PHE A 237 -16.00 15.24 1.91
CA PHE A 237 -15.35 15.84 0.74
C PHE A 237 -14.65 14.79 -0.13
N LEU A 238 -13.89 13.85 0.48
CA LEU A 238 -13.25 12.75 -0.26
C LEU A 238 -14.28 11.90 -1.02
N VAL A 239 -15.34 11.46 -0.34
CA VAL A 239 -16.40 10.63 -0.98
C VAL A 239 -17.03 11.38 -2.16
N LYS A 240 -17.31 12.66 -1.98
CA LYS A 240 -17.86 13.53 -3.04
C LYS A 240 -16.90 13.64 -4.24
N GLU A 241 -15.61 13.85 -4.02
CA GLU A 241 -14.61 13.97 -5.09
C GLU A 241 -14.38 12.65 -5.84
N PHE A 242 -14.52 11.51 -5.17
CA PHE A 242 -14.31 10.19 -5.77
C PHE A 242 -15.57 9.58 -6.39
N CYS A 243 -16.74 9.81 -5.78
CA CYS A 243 -17.98 9.11 -6.11
C CYS A 243 -19.15 10.03 -6.47
N GLY A 244 -18.99 11.37 -6.34
CA GLY A 244 -20.08 12.32 -6.58
C GLY A 244 -20.23 12.71 -8.06
N GLU A 245 -21.46 12.64 -8.58
CA GLU A 245 -21.83 13.14 -9.89
C GLU A 245 -22.40 14.54 -9.73
N ARG A 246 -21.82 15.52 -10.46
CA ARG A 246 -22.41 16.85 -10.57
C ARG A 246 -23.41 16.84 -11.71
N ASN A 247 -24.66 17.04 -11.40
CA ASN A 247 -25.64 17.34 -12.40
C ASN A 247 -25.49 18.83 -12.80
N GLU A 248 -25.03 19.08 -14.03
CA GLU A 248 -24.81 20.44 -14.54
C GLU A 248 -26.12 21.27 -14.65
N PHE A 249 -27.30 20.62 -14.63
CA PHE A 249 -28.60 21.28 -14.86
C PHE A 249 -29.33 21.70 -13.58
N ASP A 250 -29.17 20.97 -12.45
CA ASP A 250 -29.92 21.27 -11.23
C ASP A 250 -29.03 21.52 -10.00
N GLY A 251 -27.71 21.35 -10.14
CA GLY A 251 -26.75 21.53 -9.06
C GLY A 251 -26.83 20.46 -7.97
N ASP A 252 -27.72 19.46 -8.14
CA ASP A 252 -27.86 18.34 -7.21
C ASP A 252 -26.67 17.37 -7.39
N GLU A 253 -26.04 17.05 -6.29
CA GLU A 253 -24.93 16.10 -6.26
C GLU A 253 -25.42 14.73 -5.81
N ARG A 254 -25.27 13.75 -6.68
CA ARG A 254 -25.62 12.36 -6.38
C ARG A 254 -24.34 11.55 -6.17
N ILE A 255 -24.29 10.81 -5.10
CA ILE A 255 -23.25 9.82 -4.85
C ILE A 255 -23.82 8.45 -5.23
N ASP A 256 -23.16 7.77 -6.18
CA ASP A 256 -23.49 6.36 -6.45
C ASP A 256 -22.93 5.48 -5.34
N TYR A 257 -23.78 4.80 -4.61
CA TYR A 257 -23.37 3.92 -3.52
C TYR A 257 -24.13 2.59 -3.52
N ILE A 258 -23.49 1.59 -2.94
CA ILE A 258 -24.04 0.26 -2.68
C ILE A 258 -23.82 -0.04 -1.19
N THR A 259 -24.89 -0.37 -0.49
CA THR A 259 -24.79 -0.87 0.89
C THR A 259 -24.68 -2.39 0.88
N LEU A 260 -23.63 -2.91 1.51
CA LEU A 260 -23.45 -4.35 1.68
C LEU A 260 -24.56 -4.94 2.56
N THR A 261 -24.96 -6.16 2.25
CA THR A 261 -25.96 -6.90 3.01
C THR A 261 -25.35 -7.63 4.20
N SER A 262 -26.17 -8.10 5.14
CA SER A 262 -25.69 -8.95 6.25
C SER A 262 -24.99 -10.22 5.76
N LYS A 263 -25.45 -10.80 4.64
CA LYS A 263 -24.81 -11.96 4.02
C LYS A 263 -23.43 -11.62 3.48
N ASP A 264 -23.26 -10.43 2.89
CA ASP A 264 -21.94 -9.96 2.44
C ASP A 264 -20.99 -9.82 3.63
N ILE A 265 -21.49 -9.32 4.77
CA ILE A 265 -20.69 -9.18 5.99
C ILE A 265 -20.25 -10.54 6.54
N GLU A 266 -21.14 -11.56 6.55
CA GLU A 266 -20.77 -12.92 6.96
C GLU A 266 -19.64 -13.51 6.10
N GLU A 267 -19.69 -13.28 4.79
CA GLU A 267 -18.62 -13.77 3.90
C GLU A 267 -17.31 -12.98 4.11
N ILE A 268 -17.38 -11.67 4.37
CA ILE A 268 -16.20 -10.86 4.72
C ILE A 268 -15.57 -11.37 6.02
N GLU A 269 -16.37 -11.69 7.04
CA GLU A 269 -15.88 -12.22 8.32
C GLU A 269 -15.19 -13.58 8.17
N LYS A 270 -15.59 -14.41 7.21
CA LYS A 270 -14.85 -15.65 6.87
C LYS A 270 -13.47 -15.36 6.28
N ILE A 271 -13.38 -14.35 5.40
CA ILE A 271 -12.08 -13.92 4.85
C ILE A 271 -11.24 -13.30 5.96
N GLU A 272 -11.83 -12.47 6.83
CA GLU A 272 -11.15 -11.87 7.99
C GLU A 272 -10.49 -12.95 8.86
N ALA A 273 -11.15 -14.07 9.10
CA ALA A 273 -10.61 -15.17 9.90
C ALA A 273 -9.26 -15.66 9.37
N THR A 274 -9.03 -15.65 8.05
CA THR A 274 -7.75 -16.06 7.46
C THR A 274 -6.60 -15.12 7.82
N TYR A 275 -6.87 -13.83 8.02
CA TYR A 275 -5.87 -12.86 8.47
C TYR A 275 -5.50 -13.02 9.95
N LEU A 276 -6.35 -13.67 10.73
CA LEU A 276 -6.16 -13.88 12.17
C LEU A 276 -5.45 -15.20 12.48
N GLU A 277 -5.19 -16.03 11.49
CA GLU A 277 -4.45 -17.26 11.66
C GLU A 277 -3.02 -16.96 12.13
N PRO A 278 -2.55 -17.60 13.23
CA PRO A 278 -1.18 -17.39 13.75
C PRO A 278 -0.11 -17.64 12.68
N ALA A 279 -0.29 -18.64 11.85
CA ALA A 279 0.62 -18.96 10.75
C ALA A 279 0.74 -17.81 9.73
N PHE A 280 -0.33 -17.04 9.48
CA PHE A 280 -0.28 -15.88 8.60
C PHE A 280 0.39 -14.68 9.28
N LEU A 281 0.10 -14.46 10.56
CA LEU A 281 0.67 -13.35 11.32
C LEU A 281 2.19 -13.54 11.58
N GLU A 282 2.59 -14.72 12.04
CA GLU A 282 3.93 -15.03 12.54
C GLU A 282 4.80 -15.81 11.55
N GLY A 283 4.23 -16.38 10.50
CA GLY A 283 4.71 -17.48 9.66
C GLY A 283 6.03 -17.29 8.91
N ARG A 284 6.93 -16.38 9.34
CA ARG A 284 8.20 -16.12 8.67
C ARG A 284 9.42 -16.14 9.58
N ASN A 285 9.38 -16.94 10.65
CA ASN A 285 10.49 -17.12 11.57
C ASN A 285 11.29 -18.40 11.25
N HIS A 286 12.16 -18.34 10.23
CA HIS A 286 13.08 -19.44 9.92
C HIS A 286 14.52 -19.12 10.34
N ARG A 287 15.28 -20.12 10.78
CA ARG A 287 16.70 -20.00 11.08
C ARG A 287 17.52 -20.20 9.81
N TYR A 288 18.14 -19.14 9.33
CA TYR A 288 18.99 -19.15 8.14
C TYR A 288 20.46 -18.97 8.50
N CYS A 289 21.37 -19.52 7.66
CA CYS A 289 22.81 -19.51 7.92
C CYS A 289 23.50 -18.30 7.27
N ALA A 290 22.96 -17.76 6.17
CA ALA A 290 23.50 -16.60 5.50
C ALA A 290 22.40 -15.60 5.20
N ILE A 291 22.69 -14.31 5.38
CA ILE A 291 21.74 -13.20 5.17
C ILE A 291 22.42 -12.16 4.31
N ARG A 292 21.74 -11.73 3.26
CA ARG A 292 22.16 -10.64 2.40
C ARG A 292 21.07 -9.59 2.28
N ASN A 293 21.44 -8.35 2.50
CA ASN A 293 20.54 -7.22 2.46
C ASN A 293 20.89 -6.30 1.30
N CYS A 294 19.90 -5.81 0.59
CA CYS A 294 20.11 -4.74 -0.38
C CYS A 294 18.90 -3.80 -0.45
N ARG A 295 19.19 -2.56 -0.84
CA ARG A 295 18.19 -1.57 -1.22
C ARG A 295 18.37 -1.20 -2.68
N ILE A 296 17.31 -1.37 -3.47
CA ILE A 296 17.30 -1.05 -4.89
C ILE A 296 16.37 0.16 -5.08
N GLU A 297 16.95 1.26 -5.54
CA GLU A 297 16.21 2.50 -5.73
C GLU A 297 15.05 2.32 -6.71
N GLY A 298 13.89 2.84 -6.36
CA GLY A 298 12.66 2.70 -7.16
C GLY A 298 11.96 1.34 -7.07
N ILE A 299 12.61 0.29 -6.53
CA ILE A 299 12.06 -1.08 -6.46
C ILE A 299 11.73 -1.48 -5.03
N GLY A 300 12.70 -1.49 -4.12
CA GLY A 300 12.45 -1.88 -2.73
C GLY A 300 13.67 -2.23 -1.92
N GLU A 301 13.42 -2.71 -0.70
CA GLU A 301 14.42 -3.30 0.18
C GLU A 301 14.22 -4.80 0.20
N PHE A 302 15.30 -5.54 0.09
CA PHE A 302 15.30 -7.00 0.07
C PHE A 302 16.26 -7.51 1.14
N GLU A 303 15.79 -8.48 1.92
CA GLU A 303 16.59 -9.33 2.76
C GLU A 303 16.46 -10.76 2.23
N VAL A 304 17.51 -11.27 1.61
CA VAL A 304 17.58 -12.64 1.08
C VAL A 304 18.34 -13.49 2.07
N LYS A 305 17.70 -14.54 2.56
CA LYS A 305 18.24 -15.50 3.54
C LYS A 305 18.43 -16.84 2.86
N TYR A 306 19.56 -17.46 3.11
CA TYR A 306 19.90 -18.77 2.57
C TYR A 306 19.99 -19.80 3.68
N GLN A 307 19.30 -20.93 3.51
CA GLN A 307 19.60 -22.15 4.21
C GLN A 307 20.71 -22.87 3.44
N MET A 308 21.82 -23.15 4.14
CA MET A 308 23.03 -23.72 3.52
C MET A 308 23.26 -25.15 4.03
N SER A 309 23.68 -26.04 3.14
CA SER A 309 24.18 -27.38 3.48
C SER A 309 25.43 -27.68 2.65
N GLY A 310 26.51 -28.08 3.31
CA GLY A 310 27.77 -28.40 2.65
C GLY A 310 28.38 -27.20 1.86
N GLY A 311 28.07 -25.96 2.23
CA GLY A 311 28.51 -24.76 1.52
C GLY A 311 27.64 -24.38 0.30
N GLN A 312 26.56 -25.12 0.07
CA GLN A 312 25.63 -24.87 -1.03
C GLN A 312 24.26 -24.41 -0.51
N ILE A 313 23.58 -23.59 -1.30
CA ILE A 313 22.22 -23.09 -1.03
C ILE A 313 21.22 -24.26 -1.21
N GLU A 314 20.45 -24.55 -0.19
CA GLU A 314 19.33 -25.50 -0.27
C GLU A 314 18.00 -24.80 -0.45
N GLU A 315 17.78 -23.66 0.24
CA GLU A 315 16.53 -22.91 0.23
C GLU A 315 16.81 -21.42 0.36
N CYS A 316 15.98 -20.60 -0.31
CA CYS A 316 16.00 -19.16 -0.24
C CYS A 316 14.72 -18.65 0.38
N PHE A 317 14.86 -17.64 1.21
CA PHE A 317 13.75 -16.89 1.78
C PHE A 317 13.96 -15.40 1.52
N VAL A 318 12.91 -14.70 1.12
CA VAL A 318 12.98 -13.28 0.80
C VAL A 318 12.00 -12.49 1.67
N SER A 319 12.53 -11.55 2.44
CA SER A 319 11.75 -10.58 3.20
C SER A 319 12.10 -9.15 2.83
N GLY A 320 11.33 -8.16 3.28
CA GLY A 320 11.66 -6.75 3.05
C GLY A 320 10.48 -5.87 2.67
N ASP A 321 10.81 -4.65 2.24
CA ASP A 321 9.87 -3.60 1.83
C ASP A 321 9.83 -3.50 0.31
N TYR A 322 9.09 -4.37 -0.35
CA TYR A 322 8.91 -4.37 -1.81
C TYR A 322 7.48 -4.77 -2.20
N PHE A 323 7.08 -4.40 -3.42
CA PHE A 323 5.77 -4.72 -3.96
C PHE A 323 5.83 -5.95 -4.87
N SER A 324 5.20 -7.04 -4.44
CA SER A 324 5.06 -8.24 -5.27
C SER A 324 3.92 -8.05 -6.28
N ILE A 325 4.18 -8.35 -7.55
CA ILE A 325 3.17 -8.46 -8.60
C ILE A 325 2.42 -9.77 -8.44
N ARG A 326 3.16 -10.86 -8.17
CA ARG A 326 2.61 -12.18 -7.90
C ARG A 326 3.44 -12.94 -6.86
N GLU A 327 2.88 -14.02 -6.36
CA GLU A 327 3.57 -14.95 -5.46
C GLU A 327 4.59 -15.80 -6.21
N GLY A 328 5.52 -16.41 -5.47
CA GLY A 328 6.45 -17.40 -6.00
C GLY A 328 7.88 -16.93 -6.18
N LEU A 329 8.24 -15.70 -5.77
CA LEU A 329 9.63 -15.22 -5.83
C LEU A 329 10.59 -16.13 -5.06
N GLU A 330 10.24 -16.54 -3.85
CA GLU A 330 11.06 -17.41 -3.00
C GLU A 330 11.28 -18.79 -3.64
N GLN A 331 10.20 -19.39 -4.16
CA GLN A 331 10.26 -20.69 -4.83
C GLN A 331 11.11 -20.60 -6.10
N CYS A 332 10.96 -19.52 -6.85
CA CYS A 332 11.75 -19.26 -8.06
C CYS A 332 13.25 -19.15 -7.71
N LEU A 333 13.60 -18.34 -6.72
CA LEU A 333 14.97 -18.19 -6.27
C LEU A 333 15.54 -19.49 -5.68
N THR A 334 14.77 -20.19 -4.84
CA THR A 334 15.17 -21.50 -4.31
C THR A 334 15.47 -22.49 -5.43
N GLN A 335 14.60 -22.57 -6.44
CA GLN A 335 14.78 -23.51 -7.56
C GLN A 335 16.02 -23.15 -8.40
N ALA A 336 16.22 -21.87 -8.65
CA ALA A 336 17.36 -21.39 -9.46
C ALA A 336 18.71 -21.52 -8.75
N LEU A 337 18.73 -21.24 -7.42
CA LEU A 337 19.97 -21.17 -6.64
C LEU A 337 20.35 -22.45 -5.90
N LYS A 338 19.51 -23.48 -5.94
CA LYS A 338 19.77 -24.75 -5.27
C LYS A 338 21.06 -25.40 -5.79
N GLY A 339 21.99 -25.67 -4.88
CA GLY A 339 23.28 -26.25 -5.18
C GLY A 339 24.39 -25.24 -5.51
N CYS A 340 24.06 -23.94 -5.59
CA CYS A 340 25.07 -22.88 -5.77
C CYS A 340 25.73 -22.52 -4.45
N GLY A 341 26.99 -22.06 -4.52
CA GLY A 341 27.63 -21.38 -3.40
C GLY A 341 27.08 -19.94 -3.24
N ASP A 342 27.17 -19.40 -2.02
CA ASP A 342 26.78 -18.02 -1.72
C ASP A 342 27.87 -17.03 -2.14
N ASN A 343 28.06 -16.86 -3.46
CA ASN A 343 28.99 -15.89 -4.06
C ASN A 343 28.42 -15.30 -5.34
N TYR A 344 28.98 -14.16 -5.75
CA TYR A 344 28.47 -13.39 -6.90
C TYR A 344 28.46 -14.19 -8.20
N GLU A 345 29.53 -14.94 -8.49
CA GLU A 345 29.72 -15.63 -9.78
C GLU A 345 28.68 -16.74 -9.97
N GLU A 346 28.50 -17.58 -8.94
CA GLU A 346 27.56 -18.70 -8.98
C GLU A 346 26.12 -18.21 -8.98
N VAL A 347 25.76 -17.26 -8.09
CA VAL A 347 24.40 -16.71 -8.01
C VAL A 347 24.03 -15.92 -9.27
N SER A 348 24.94 -15.08 -9.80
CA SER A 348 24.71 -14.35 -11.06
C SER A 348 24.55 -15.30 -12.25
N GLY A 349 25.39 -16.36 -12.28
CA GLY A 349 25.30 -17.39 -13.32
C GLY A 349 23.96 -18.14 -13.29
N ALA A 350 23.52 -18.55 -12.12
CA ALA A 350 22.26 -19.31 -11.92
C ALA A 350 21.00 -18.47 -12.20
N LEU A 351 21.05 -17.16 -11.96
CA LEU A 351 19.92 -16.28 -12.19
C LEU A 351 19.87 -15.65 -13.59
N ARG A 352 20.87 -15.87 -14.44
CA ARG A 352 21.03 -15.17 -15.74
C ARG A 352 19.79 -15.17 -16.60
N ASP A 353 19.11 -16.30 -16.69
CA ASP A 353 17.95 -16.50 -17.56
C ASP A 353 16.62 -16.49 -16.77
N VAL A 354 16.65 -16.04 -15.50
CA VAL A 354 15.48 -15.99 -14.63
C VAL A 354 14.82 -14.62 -14.73
N ASP A 355 13.57 -14.57 -15.16
CA ASP A 355 12.77 -13.34 -15.20
C ASP A 355 12.15 -13.04 -13.83
N LEU A 356 12.84 -12.22 -13.03
CA LEU A 356 12.34 -11.76 -11.74
C LEU A 356 11.29 -10.64 -11.86
N GLY A 357 11.22 -9.96 -13.00
CA GLY A 357 10.25 -8.89 -13.26
C GLY A 357 8.80 -9.34 -13.19
N GLN A 358 8.54 -10.61 -13.43
CA GLN A 358 7.21 -11.19 -13.27
C GLN A 358 6.73 -11.28 -11.79
N TYR A 359 7.63 -11.22 -10.81
CA TYR A 359 7.33 -11.25 -9.38
C TYR A 359 7.37 -9.86 -8.74
N VAL A 360 8.33 -9.03 -9.13
CA VAL A 360 8.52 -7.67 -8.61
C VAL A 360 8.79 -6.72 -9.77
N SER A 361 7.97 -5.69 -9.91
CA SER A 361 8.09 -4.73 -11.01
C SER A 361 9.46 -4.05 -11.06
N GLY A 362 10.12 -4.11 -12.22
CA GLY A 362 11.43 -3.51 -12.43
C GLY A 362 12.61 -4.30 -11.87
N LEU A 363 12.38 -5.43 -11.18
CA LEU A 363 13.45 -6.26 -10.67
C LEU A 363 14.00 -7.16 -11.77
N THR A 364 15.29 -7.07 -12.05
CA THR A 364 16.00 -8.02 -12.91
C THR A 364 16.98 -8.84 -12.08
N SER A 365 17.38 -10.00 -12.59
CA SER A 365 18.36 -10.85 -11.95
C SER A 365 19.71 -10.15 -11.78
N GLU A 366 20.11 -9.37 -12.77
CA GLU A 366 21.35 -8.56 -12.74
C GLU A 366 21.27 -7.50 -11.63
N ILE A 367 20.18 -6.70 -11.60
CA ILE A 367 19.97 -5.67 -10.58
C ILE A 367 19.98 -6.28 -9.18
N LEU A 368 19.28 -7.40 -8.96
CA LEU A 368 19.25 -8.06 -7.66
C LEU A 368 20.66 -8.53 -7.25
N THR A 369 21.33 -9.27 -8.11
CA THR A 369 22.63 -9.87 -7.81
C THR A 369 23.69 -8.81 -7.56
N GLU A 370 23.75 -7.77 -8.39
CA GLU A 370 24.68 -6.67 -8.18
C GLU A 370 24.50 -5.98 -6.83
N ASN A 371 23.26 -5.72 -6.43
CA ASN A 371 23.01 -5.05 -5.16
C ASN A 371 23.21 -5.97 -3.93
N LEU A 372 23.02 -7.28 -4.05
CA LEU A 372 23.28 -8.23 -2.97
C LEU A 372 24.78 -8.45 -2.70
N TYR A 373 25.64 -8.35 -3.71
CA TYR A 373 27.04 -8.75 -3.60
C TYR A 373 28.07 -7.63 -3.82
N LYS A 374 27.74 -6.55 -4.57
CA LYS A 374 28.68 -5.45 -4.82
C LYS A 374 28.78 -4.42 -3.69
N GLN A 375 27.80 -4.33 -2.78
CA GLN A 375 27.85 -3.39 -1.65
C GLN A 375 28.84 -3.79 -0.52
N ASN A 376 29.40 -4.99 -0.55
CA ASN A 376 30.32 -5.48 0.50
C ASN A 376 31.81 -5.20 0.21
N ASN A 377 32.13 -4.37 -0.79
CA ASN A 377 33.52 -4.03 -1.18
C ASN A 377 33.88 -2.55 -0.92
N GLN A 378 33.22 -1.89 0.02
CA GLN A 378 33.63 -0.55 0.50
C GLN A 378 33.89 -0.55 2.02
#